data_1eee87a44dfffe26fa5ad4d87bbcfc2b
#
_entry.id   1eee87a44dfffe26fa5ad4d87bbcfc2b
#
_cell.length_a   1.000
_cell.length_b   1.000
_cell.length_c   1.000
_cell.angle_alpha   90.00
_cell.angle_beta   90.00
_cell.angle_gamma   90.00
#
_symmetry.space_group_name_H-M   'P 1'
#
loop_
_entity.id
_entity.type
_entity.pdbx_description
1 polymer ?
#
loop_
_entity_poly.entity_id
_entity_poly.type
_entity_poly.pdbx_seq_one_letter_code
_entity_poly.pdbx_strand_id
1 'polypeptide(L)'
;MARVALLSNPRSTGNRSLLPQVRSFCAEHRDIFHYEVEHVDQIGQALKTIARVKPKVLVINGGDGTVQAALTELYHGGHFGANPPPVAVLPNGKTNLIAMDLGAAGDPMVALERVVELARTDMLPHIVSRELIALSDGTPTGKPVLGMFLGGAGLADTMLFCRHKIYPLGLPNGLSHLLTALATIISVFVGVKVKF
;
A
#
# COMPACT_ATOMS: atom_id res chain seq x y z
N MET A 1 -25.55 5.10 2.84
CA MET A 1 -24.55 5.40 1.81
C MET A 1 -23.18 5.20 2.44
N ALA A 2 -22.32 4.39 1.84
CA ALA A 2 -21.01 4.13 2.42
C ALA A 2 -20.17 5.43 2.46
N ARG A 3 -19.58 5.75 3.63
CA ARG A 3 -18.68 6.89 3.79
C ARG A 3 -17.24 6.50 3.53
N VAL A 4 -16.88 5.29 3.90
CA VAL A 4 -15.54 4.73 3.76
C VAL A 4 -15.60 3.53 2.83
N ALA A 5 -14.69 3.46 1.86
CA ALA A 5 -14.42 2.24 1.13
C ALA A 5 -13.07 1.68 1.57
N LEU A 6 -13.04 0.44 1.98
CA LEU A 6 -11.83 -0.27 2.40
C LEU A 6 -11.47 -1.32 1.36
N LEU A 7 -10.30 -1.18 0.75
CA LEU A 7 -9.70 -2.15 -0.17
C LEU A 7 -8.62 -2.93 0.57
N SER A 8 -8.86 -4.20 0.84
CA SER A 8 -7.91 -5.06 1.56
C SER A 8 -7.23 -6.06 0.63
N ASN A 9 -5.92 -6.23 0.83
CA ASN A 9 -5.16 -7.32 0.25
C ASN A 9 -4.87 -8.39 1.31
N PRO A 10 -5.59 -9.54 1.30
CA PRO A 10 -5.40 -10.62 2.27
C PRO A 10 -3.98 -11.19 2.32
N ARG A 11 -3.24 -11.06 1.21
CA ARG A 11 -1.86 -11.58 1.09
C ARG A 11 -0.80 -10.65 1.69
N SER A 12 -1.16 -9.43 2.07
CA SER A 12 -0.25 -8.52 2.78
C SER A 12 0.15 -9.11 4.12
N THR A 13 1.39 -8.86 4.51
CA THR A 13 2.01 -9.54 5.67
C THR A 13 1.21 -9.35 6.95
N GLY A 14 0.76 -8.14 7.25
CA GLY A 14 -0.04 -7.83 8.45
C GLY A 14 -1.46 -8.38 8.36
N ASN A 15 -2.05 -8.45 7.17
CA ASN A 15 -3.41 -8.95 6.98
C ASN A 15 -3.57 -10.45 7.25
N ARG A 16 -2.49 -11.23 7.22
CA ARG A 16 -2.58 -12.67 7.57
C ARG A 16 -3.16 -12.92 8.96
N SER A 17 -2.86 -12.04 9.91
CA SER A 17 -3.38 -12.12 11.29
C SER A 17 -4.51 -11.14 11.57
N LEU A 18 -4.50 -9.95 10.97
CA LEU A 18 -5.40 -8.86 11.31
C LEU A 18 -6.71 -8.86 10.51
N LEU A 19 -6.76 -9.48 9.33
CA LEU A 19 -7.93 -9.42 8.46
C LEU A 19 -9.23 -9.92 9.09
N PRO A 20 -9.27 -10.97 9.93
CA PRO A 20 -10.49 -11.35 10.64
C PRO A 20 -11.06 -10.23 11.51
N GLN A 21 -10.21 -9.49 12.22
CA GLN A 21 -10.62 -8.35 13.05
C GLN A 21 -11.13 -7.19 12.17
N VAL A 22 -10.46 -6.91 11.05
CA VAL A 22 -10.91 -5.91 10.05
C VAL A 22 -12.29 -6.27 9.51
N ARG A 23 -12.53 -7.55 9.17
CA ARG A 23 -13.85 -8.03 8.68
C ARG A 23 -14.94 -7.83 9.73
N SER A 24 -14.68 -8.20 11.00
CA SER A 24 -15.64 -7.98 12.09
C SER A 24 -15.96 -6.50 12.26
N PHE A 25 -14.94 -5.67 12.31
CA PHE A 25 -15.12 -4.23 12.41
C PHE A 25 -15.97 -3.67 11.26
N CYS A 26 -15.69 -4.07 10.02
CA CYS A 26 -16.47 -3.63 8.85
C CYS A 26 -17.94 -4.14 8.91
N ALA A 27 -18.18 -5.34 9.42
CA ALA A 27 -19.52 -5.90 9.55
C ALA A 27 -20.38 -5.12 10.56
N GLU A 28 -19.77 -4.56 11.60
CA GLU A 28 -20.43 -3.75 12.64
C GLU A 28 -20.72 -2.31 12.16
N HIS A 29 -20.06 -1.84 11.09
CA HIS A 29 -20.13 -0.47 10.60
C HIS A 29 -20.76 -0.39 9.20
N ARG A 30 -22.08 -0.15 9.14
CA ARG A 30 -22.86 -0.10 7.88
C ARG A 30 -22.43 1.00 6.90
N ASP A 31 -21.63 1.95 7.31
CA ASP A 31 -21.09 3.04 6.50
C ASP A 31 -19.71 2.71 5.89
N ILE A 32 -19.22 1.49 6.10
CA ILE A 32 -18.01 0.97 5.47
C ILE A 32 -18.38 -0.03 4.37
N PHE A 33 -17.85 0.19 3.17
CA PHE A 33 -17.88 -0.77 2.08
C PHE A 33 -16.53 -1.47 2.00
N HIS A 34 -16.47 -2.74 2.38
CA HIS A 34 -15.24 -3.54 2.38
C HIS A 34 -15.15 -4.40 1.12
N TYR A 35 -14.01 -4.32 0.43
CA TYR A 35 -13.69 -5.12 -0.75
C TYR A 35 -12.31 -5.77 -0.58
N GLU A 36 -12.20 -7.06 -0.84
CA GLU A 36 -10.95 -7.80 -0.77
C GLU A 36 -10.46 -8.17 -2.16
N VAL A 37 -9.14 -8.03 -2.40
CA VAL A 37 -8.47 -8.43 -3.64
C VAL A 37 -7.33 -9.40 -3.32
N GLU A 38 -7.34 -10.56 -3.93
CA GLU A 38 -6.28 -11.56 -3.75
C GLU A 38 -5.05 -11.27 -4.62
N HIS A 39 -5.26 -10.58 -5.74
CA HIS A 39 -4.22 -10.22 -6.70
C HIS A 39 -4.32 -8.75 -7.10
N VAL A 40 -3.17 -8.14 -7.42
CA VAL A 40 -3.10 -6.72 -7.79
C VAL A 40 -3.81 -6.42 -9.12
N ASP A 41 -3.93 -7.38 -10.02
CA ASP A 41 -4.68 -7.28 -11.27
C ASP A 41 -6.20 -7.12 -11.08
N GLN A 42 -6.71 -7.49 -9.91
CA GLN A 42 -8.12 -7.31 -9.54
C GLN A 42 -8.45 -5.88 -9.07
N ILE A 43 -7.43 -5.04 -8.82
CA ILE A 43 -7.62 -3.69 -8.27
C ILE A 43 -8.50 -2.82 -9.17
N GLY A 44 -8.34 -2.92 -10.50
CA GLY A 44 -9.19 -2.17 -11.43
C GLY A 44 -10.68 -2.49 -11.28
N GLN A 45 -11.03 -3.77 -11.19
CA GLN A 45 -12.40 -4.20 -10.97
C GLN A 45 -12.91 -3.80 -9.57
N ALA A 46 -12.06 -3.86 -8.56
CA ALA A 46 -12.38 -3.43 -7.21
C ALA A 46 -12.69 -1.92 -7.18
N LEU A 47 -11.84 -1.08 -7.76
CA LEU A 47 -12.04 0.37 -7.80
C LEU A 47 -13.28 0.75 -8.62
N LYS A 48 -13.56 0.06 -9.72
CA LYS A 48 -14.80 0.22 -10.49
C LYS A 48 -16.04 -0.08 -9.64
N THR A 49 -15.97 -1.09 -8.79
CA THR A 49 -17.08 -1.44 -7.88
C THR A 49 -17.19 -0.43 -6.73
N ILE A 50 -16.08 -0.03 -6.15
CA ILE A 50 -16.00 0.99 -5.10
C ILE A 50 -16.53 2.34 -5.58
N ALA A 51 -16.26 2.73 -6.82
CA ALA A 51 -16.73 3.99 -7.38
C ALA A 51 -18.27 4.12 -7.37
N ARG A 52 -18.99 2.99 -7.47
CA ARG A 52 -20.47 2.98 -7.46
C ARG A 52 -21.05 3.41 -6.11
N VAL A 53 -20.34 3.19 -5.00
CA VAL A 53 -20.79 3.57 -3.66
C VAL A 53 -20.41 5.00 -3.30
N LYS A 54 -19.62 5.69 -4.13
CA LYS A 54 -19.20 7.09 -3.99
C LYS A 54 -18.69 7.41 -2.59
N PRO A 55 -17.63 6.73 -2.12
CA PRO A 55 -17.12 6.91 -0.77
C PRO A 55 -16.50 8.30 -0.60
N LYS A 56 -16.49 8.83 0.63
CA LYS A 56 -15.76 10.04 0.98
C LYS A 56 -14.25 9.84 1.05
N VAL A 57 -13.82 8.60 1.35
CA VAL A 57 -12.41 8.20 1.45
C VAL A 57 -12.24 6.77 0.97
N LEU A 58 -11.14 6.51 0.26
CA LEU A 58 -10.66 5.17 -0.07
C LEU A 58 -9.53 4.79 0.88
N VAL A 59 -9.73 3.76 1.68
CA VAL A 59 -8.71 3.21 2.58
C VAL A 59 -8.07 1.99 1.92
N ILE A 60 -6.75 1.98 1.82
CA ILE A 60 -5.98 0.85 1.28
C ILE A 60 -5.35 0.09 2.45
N ASN A 61 -5.81 -1.13 2.65
CA ASN A 61 -5.32 -2.05 3.67
C ASN A 61 -4.37 -3.07 3.03
N GLY A 62 -3.10 -2.71 2.98
CA GLY A 62 -2.09 -3.53 2.30
C GLY A 62 -0.68 -2.98 2.49
N GLY A 63 0.28 -3.58 1.81
CA GLY A 63 1.66 -3.07 1.76
C GLY A 63 1.86 -2.07 0.62
N ASP A 64 3.07 -1.45 0.57
CA ASP A 64 3.43 -0.40 -0.38
C ASP A 64 3.16 -0.79 -1.85
N GLY A 65 3.36 -2.07 -2.22
CA GLY A 65 3.04 -2.55 -3.57
C GLY A 65 1.53 -2.56 -3.90
N THR A 66 0.67 -2.82 -2.90
CA THR A 66 -0.79 -2.72 -3.08
C THR A 66 -1.21 -1.26 -3.24
N VAL A 67 -0.61 -0.37 -2.45
CA VAL A 67 -0.86 1.08 -2.54
C VAL A 67 -0.43 1.61 -3.91
N GLN A 68 0.77 1.26 -4.37
CA GLN A 68 1.28 1.64 -5.68
C GLN A 68 0.33 1.20 -6.81
N ALA A 69 -0.11 -0.05 -6.80
CA ALA A 69 -1.03 -0.56 -7.81
C ALA A 69 -2.40 0.15 -7.76
N ALA A 70 -2.91 0.44 -6.56
CA ALA A 70 -4.16 1.17 -6.38
C ALA A 70 -4.04 2.62 -6.86
N LEU A 71 -2.95 3.35 -6.56
CA LEU A 71 -2.72 4.71 -7.03
C LEU A 71 -2.59 4.76 -8.56
N THR A 72 -1.87 3.80 -9.15
CA THR A 72 -1.73 3.68 -10.61
C THR A 72 -3.09 3.49 -11.28
N GLU A 73 -3.90 2.58 -10.78
CA GLU A 73 -5.22 2.31 -11.34
C GLU A 73 -6.23 3.44 -11.04
N LEU A 74 -6.14 4.08 -9.87
CA LEU A 74 -6.98 5.23 -9.52
C LEU A 74 -6.79 6.37 -10.53
N TYR A 75 -5.57 6.59 -10.98
CA TYR A 75 -5.23 7.62 -11.96
C TYR A 75 -5.62 7.21 -13.38
N HIS A 76 -5.25 6.00 -13.82
CA HIS A 76 -5.44 5.57 -15.21
C HIS A 76 -6.81 4.97 -15.50
N GLY A 77 -7.49 4.41 -14.51
CA GLY A 77 -8.76 3.71 -14.68
C GLY A 77 -9.96 4.62 -14.89
N GLY A 78 -9.87 5.90 -14.48
CA GLY A 78 -10.95 6.89 -14.66
C GLY A 78 -12.27 6.55 -13.95
N HIS A 79 -12.26 5.58 -13.04
CA HIS A 79 -13.48 5.05 -12.41
C HIS A 79 -14.24 6.07 -11.56
N PHE A 80 -13.55 7.08 -11.05
CA PHE A 80 -14.11 8.16 -10.22
C PHE A 80 -14.32 9.47 -10.97
N GLY A 81 -14.08 9.50 -12.28
CA GLY A 81 -14.14 10.72 -13.08
C GLY A 81 -13.07 11.73 -12.66
N ALA A 82 -13.42 13.02 -12.64
CA ALA A 82 -12.48 14.10 -12.34
C ALA A 82 -12.13 14.24 -10.84
N ASN A 83 -12.92 13.63 -9.95
CA ASN A 83 -12.81 13.84 -8.49
C ASN A 83 -12.67 12.49 -7.76
N PRO A 84 -11.51 11.85 -7.78
CA PRO A 84 -11.27 10.66 -6.98
C PRO A 84 -11.32 11.01 -5.48
N PRO A 85 -11.77 10.07 -4.63
CA PRO A 85 -11.77 10.30 -3.18
C PRO A 85 -10.32 10.40 -2.67
N PRO A 86 -10.08 11.13 -1.56
CA PRO A 86 -8.81 11.06 -0.86
C PRO A 86 -8.49 9.63 -0.46
N VAL A 87 -7.19 9.33 -0.38
CA VAL A 87 -6.68 7.98 -0.08
C VAL A 87 -6.06 7.98 1.32
N ALA A 88 -6.46 7.02 2.14
CA ALA A 88 -5.79 6.70 3.40
C ALA A 88 -5.14 5.31 3.28
N VAL A 89 -4.06 5.08 4.01
CA VAL A 89 -3.31 3.82 3.95
C VAL A 89 -3.15 3.24 5.34
N LEU A 90 -3.47 1.96 5.52
CA LEU A 90 -3.19 1.25 6.77
C LEU A 90 -1.81 0.58 6.74
N PRO A 91 -1.04 0.62 7.84
CA PRO A 91 0.32 0.09 7.88
C PRO A 91 0.34 -1.45 8.00
N ASN A 92 -0.24 -2.15 7.03
CA ASN A 92 -0.44 -3.60 7.03
C ASN A 92 0.47 -4.36 6.04
N GLY A 93 1.49 -3.70 5.54
CA GLY A 93 2.57 -4.31 4.78
C GLY A 93 3.76 -4.71 5.66
N LYS A 94 4.89 -4.95 5.02
CA LYS A 94 6.14 -5.31 5.68
C LYS A 94 6.98 -4.10 6.07
N THR A 95 7.05 -3.09 5.21
CA THR A 95 7.87 -1.88 5.40
C THR A 95 7.01 -0.65 5.72
N ASN A 96 5.86 -0.51 5.05
CA ASN A 96 4.85 0.54 5.29
C ASN A 96 5.38 1.97 5.12
N LEU A 97 6.28 2.19 4.14
CA LEU A 97 6.88 3.52 3.89
C LEU A 97 5.82 4.57 3.57
N ILE A 98 4.85 4.22 2.71
CA ILE A 98 3.79 5.14 2.31
C ILE A 98 2.87 5.45 3.49
N ALA A 99 2.49 4.44 4.27
CA ALA A 99 1.65 4.64 5.44
C ALA A 99 2.33 5.57 6.47
N MET A 100 3.63 5.38 6.70
CA MET A 100 4.42 6.23 7.61
C MET A 100 4.51 7.68 7.11
N ASP A 101 4.76 7.89 5.82
CA ASP A 101 4.80 9.24 5.22
C ASP A 101 3.46 9.97 5.34
N LEU A 102 2.36 9.23 5.27
CA LEU A 102 1.01 9.76 5.44
C LEU A 102 0.56 9.84 6.91
N GLY A 103 1.47 9.60 7.86
CA GLY A 103 1.19 9.72 9.30
C GLY A 103 0.44 8.54 9.92
N ALA A 104 0.24 7.44 9.20
CA ALA A 104 -0.37 6.22 9.71
C ALA A 104 0.72 5.28 10.26
N ALA A 105 1.16 5.52 11.49
CA ALA A 105 2.08 4.64 12.20
C ALA A 105 1.35 3.88 13.33
N GLY A 106 1.89 2.72 13.72
CA GLY A 106 1.38 1.94 14.85
C GLY A 106 0.33 0.90 14.47
N ASP A 107 -0.71 0.77 15.28
CA ASP A 107 -1.76 -0.24 15.11
C ASP A 107 -2.69 0.10 13.92
N PRO A 108 -2.83 -0.80 12.94
CA PRO A 108 -3.69 -0.57 11.78
C PRO A 108 -5.18 -0.44 12.14
N MET A 109 -5.65 -1.07 13.23
CA MET A 109 -7.05 -0.94 13.67
C MET A 109 -7.32 0.44 14.23
N VAL A 110 -6.42 0.98 15.04
CA VAL A 110 -6.51 2.36 15.55
C VAL A 110 -6.50 3.36 14.38
N ALA A 111 -5.66 3.13 13.37
CA ALA A 111 -5.64 3.96 12.17
C ALA A 111 -6.97 3.87 11.39
N LEU A 112 -7.56 2.68 11.25
CA LEU A 112 -8.85 2.49 10.59
C LEU A 112 -9.98 3.20 11.34
N GLU A 113 -10.08 3.01 12.65
CA GLU A 113 -11.06 3.68 13.50
C GLU A 113 -11.00 5.21 13.36
N ARG A 114 -9.77 5.76 13.39
CA ARG A 114 -9.55 7.19 13.21
C ARG A 114 -10.04 7.69 11.85
N VAL A 115 -9.74 6.97 10.74
CA VAL A 115 -10.21 7.37 9.41
C VAL A 115 -11.73 7.31 9.32
N VAL A 116 -12.36 6.30 9.91
CA VAL A 116 -13.83 6.17 9.95
C VAL A 116 -14.46 7.34 10.72
N GLU A 117 -13.90 7.71 11.86
CA GLU A 117 -14.36 8.86 12.64
C GLU A 117 -14.23 10.17 11.87
N LEU A 118 -13.09 10.42 11.23
CA LEU A 118 -12.89 11.61 10.39
C LEU A 118 -13.86 11.65 9.21
N ALA A 119 -14.16 10.50 8.58
CA ALA A 119 -15.14 10.42 7.50
C ALA A 119 -16.57 10.74 7.96
N ARG A 120 -16.88 10.53 9.24
CA ARG A 120 -18.15 10.88 9.85
C ARG A 120 -18.26 12.35 10.24
N THR A 121 -17.14 12.96 10.57
CA THR A 121 -17.04 14.36 11.02
C THR A 121 -16.53 15.25 9.89
N ASP A 122 -15.32 15.77 9.99
CA ASP A 122 -14.68 16.64 9.00
C ASP A 122 -13.28 16.11 8.65
N MET A 123 -13.12 15.70 7.39
CA MET A 123 -11.85 15.20 6.87
C MET A 123 -10.97 16.29 6.29
N LEU A 124 -11.52 17.43 5.91
CA LEU A 124 -10.79 18.47 5.14
C LEU A 124 -9.48 18.90 5.79
N PRO A 125 -9.42 19.18 7.12
CA PRO A 125 -8.16 19.55 7.78
C PRO A 125 -7.09 18.49 7.78
N HIS A 126 -7.46 17.24 7.47
CA HIS A 126 -6.56 16.08 7.49
C HIS A 126 -6.15 15.59 6.10
N ILE A 127 -6.63 16.24 5.03
CA ILE A 127 -6.27 15.92 3.66
C ILE A 127 -5.01 16.69 3.30
N VAL A 128 -3.98 15.95 2.88
CA VAL A 128 -2.72 16.51 2.40
C VAL A 128 -2.52 16.14 0.93
N SER A 129 -2.01 17.09 0.15
CA SER A 129 -1.60 16.79 -1.23
C SER A 129 -0.21 16.17 -1.25
N ARG A 130 -0.02 15.17 -2.10
CA ARG A 130 1.27 14.54 -2.36
C ARG A 130 1.50 14.43 -3.86
N GLU A 131 2.71 14.74 -4.28
CA GLU A 131 3.15 14.48 -5.64
C GLU A 131 3.45 13.00 -5.81
N LEU A 132 3.15 12.46 -7.00
CA LEU A 132 3.47 11.09 -7.36
C LEU A 132 4.60 11.06 -8.37
N ILE A 133 5.50 10.11 -8.21
CA ILE A 133 6.51 9.78 -9.20
C ILE A 133 5.86 8.91 -10.27
N ALA A 134 5.97 9.32 -11.54
CA ALA A 134 5.51 8.54 -12.68
C ALA A 134 6.71 7.89 -13.37
N LEU A 135 6.78 6.55 -13.33
CA LEU A 135 7.80 5.77 -14.02
C LEU A 135 7.23 5.20 -15.31
N SER A 136 7.74 5.68 -16.46
CA SER A 136 7.38 5.20 -17.80
C SER A 136 8.49 4.32 -18.38
N ASP A 137 8.10 3.36 -19.22
CA ASP A 137 9.01 2.56 -20.03
C ASP A 137 9.51 3.31 -21.29
N GLY A 138 9.07 4.56 -21.48
CA GLY A 138 9.40 5.40 -22.62
C GLY A 138 8.63 5.08 -23.90
N THR A 139 7.73 4.12 -23.88
CA THR A 139 6.89 3.82 -25.06
C THR A 139 5.68 4.77 -25.14
N PRO A 140 5.24 5.16 -26.36
CA PRO A 140 4.09 6.08 -26.51
C PRO A 140 2.78 5.54 -25.96
N THR A 141 2.64 4.23 -25.84
CA THR A 141 1.43 3.53 -25.39
C THR A 141 1.55 3.01 -23.96
N GLY A 142 2.73 3.04 -23.37
CA GLY A 142 2.99 2.60 -22.01
C GLY A 142 2.30 3.51 -20.99
N LYS A 143 1.57 2.91 -20.06
CA LYS A 143 0.98 3.66 -18.94
C LYS A 143 2.02 3.76 -17.82
N PRO A 144 2.39 4.98 -17.38
CA PRO A 144 3.31 5.13 -16.26
C PRO A 144 2.82 4.41 -14.99
N VAL A 145 3.73 3.77 -14.30
CA VAL A 145 3.47 3.28 -12.93
C VAL A 145 3.63 4.44 -11.96
N LEU A 146 2.65 4.64 -11.09
CA LEU A 146 2.65 5.73 -10.13
C LEU A 146 3.07 5.22 -8.74
N GLY A 147 3.94 5.98 -8.08
CA GLY A 147 4.42 5.66 -6.74
C GLY A 147 4.82 6.89 -5.95
N MET A 148 4.98 6.75 -4.65
CA MET A 148 5.43 7.85 -3.77
C MET A 148 6.94 7.79 -3.53
N PHE A 149 7.56 6.63 -3.71
CA PHE A 149 8.99 6.42 -3.50
C PHE A 149 9.60 5.67 -4.68
N LEU A 150 10.81 6.05 -5.05
CA LEU A 150 11.63 5.38 -6.05
C LEU A 150 12.98 5.00 -5.46
N GLY A 151 13.28 3.71 -5.46
CA GLY A 151 14.60 3.19 -5.13
C GLY A 151 15.33 2.78 -6.41
N GLY A 152 16.54 3.30 -6.62
CA GLY A 152 17.35 3.00 -7.78
C GLY A 152 18.71 2.39 -7.44
N ALA A 153 19.50 2.06 -8.46
CA ALA A 153 20.85 1.51 -8.39
C ALA A 153 20.92 0.25 -7.49
N GLY A 154 21.94 0.12 -6.66
CA GLY A 154 22.15 -1.03 -5.78
C GLY A 154 21.06 -1.27 -4.74
N LEU A 155 20.17 -0.29 -4.48
CA LEU A 155 19.06 -0.46 -3.55
C LEU A 155 18.04 -1.49 -4.08
N ALA A 156 17.73 -1.47 -5.38
CA ALA A 156 16.82 -2.43 -5.98
C ALA A 156 17.36 -3.86 -5.83
N ASP A 157 18.65 -4.05 -6.10
CA ASP A 157 19.33 -5.33 -5.97
C ASP A 157 19.33 -5.80 -4.51
N THR A 158 19.62 -4.90 -3.57
CA THR A 158 19.59 -5.19 -2.13
C THR A 158 18.20 -5.61 -1.65
N MET A 159 17.16 -4.94 -2.13
CA MET A 159 15.77 -5.29 -1.81
C MET A 159 15.37 -6.66 -2.36
N LEU A 160 15.76 -6.97 -3.60
CA LEU A 160 15.51 -8.28 -4.21
C LEU A 160 16.26 -9.39 -3.46
N PHE A 161 17.53 -9.16 -3.08
CA PHE A 161 18.30 -10.09 -2.26
C PHE A 161 17.59 -10.35 -0.91
N CYS A 162 17.18 -9.29 -0.20
CA CYS A 162 16.43 -9.42 1.04
C CYS A 162 15.16 -10.26 0.84
N ARG A 163 14.40 -9.96 -0.20
CA ARG A 163 13.14 -10.62 -0.50
C ARG A 163 13.29 -12.11 -0.82
N HIS A 164 14.31 -12.46 -1.60
CA HIS A 164 14.47 -13.82 -2.13
C HIS A 164 15.34 -14.70 -1.24
N LYS A 165 16.28 -14.13 -0.49
CA LYS A 165 17.26 -14.90 0.30
C LYS A 165 17.06 -14.80 1.81
N ILE A 166 16.67 -13.61 2.31
CA ILE A 166 16.60 -13.36 3.76
C ILE A 166 15.19 -13.57 4.30
N TYR A 167 14.16 -13.05 3.62
CA TYR A 167 12.78 -13.18 4.10
C TYR A 167 12.27 -14.63 4.18
N PRO A 168 12.66 -15.57 3.30
CA PRO A 168 12.28 -16.97 3.46
C PRO A 168 12.78 -17.64 4.75
N LEU A 169 13.81 -17.04 5.42
CA LEU A 169 14.30 -17.52 6.70
C LEU A 169 13.34 -17.26 7.88
N GLY A 170 12.24 -16.52 7.65
CA GLY A 170 11.22 -16.26 8.66
C GLY A 170 11.68 -15.35 9.81
N LEU A 171 12.79 -14.63 9.67
CA LEU A 171 13.36 -13.78 10.69
C LEU A 171 12.52 -12.50 10.90
N PRO A 172 12.56 -11.90 12.11
CA PRO A 172 12.00 -10.59 12.36
C PRO A 172 12.56 -9.53 11.39
N ASN A 173 11.72 -8.53 11.00
CA ASN A 173 12.09 -7.54 9.99
C ASN A 173 13.41 -6.81 10.30
N GLY A 174 13.62 -6.37 11.53
CA GLY A 174 14.85 -5.69 11.92
C GLY A 174 16.10 -6.54 11.70
N LEU A 175 16.05 -7.83 12.04
CA LEU A 175 17.16 -8.75 11.82
C LEU A 175 17.37 -9.05 10.33
N SER A 176 16.27 -9.20 9.57
CA SER A 176 16.33 -9.38 8.11
C SER A 176 17.02 -8.20 7.42
N HIS A 177 16.68 -6.98 7.82
CA HIS A 177 17.29 -5.78 7.27
C HIS A 177 18.77 -5.63 7.69
N LEU A 178 19.10 -5.94 8.94
CA LEU A 178 20.48 -5.94 9.41
C LEU A 178 21.35 -6.92 8.62
N LEU A 179 20.90 -8.16 8.47
CA LEU A 179 21.62 -9.18 7.68
C LEU A 179 21.77 -8.77 6.22
N THR A 180 20.74 -8.17 5.64
CA THR A 180 20.79 -7.65 4.27
C THR A 180 21.82 -6.54 4.15
N ALA A 181 21.85 -5.59 5.08
CA ALA A 181 22.82 -4.50 5.11
C ALA A 181 24.26 -5.01 5.25
N LEU A 182 24.50 -5.93 6.17
CA LEU A 182 25.82 -6.57 6.34
C LEU A 182 26.26 -7.31 5.09
N ALA A 183 25.38 -8.11 4.48
CA ALA A 183 25.70 -8.83 3.24
C ALA A 183 26.02 -7.86 2.09
N THR A 184 25.29 -6.74 1.99
CA THR A 184 25.54 -5.72 0.97
C THR A 184 26.89 -5.02 1.20
N ILE A 185 27.21 -4.65 2.44
CA ILE A 185 28.50 -4.04 2.81
C ILE A 185 29.65 -4.99 2.48
N ILE A 186 29.56 -6.25 2.90
CA ILE A 186 30.59 -7.26 2.60
C ILE A 186 30.75 -7.41 1.09
N SER A 187 29.65 -7.45 0.32
CA SER A 187 29.71 -7.61 -1.14
C SER A 187 30.46 -6.45 -1.81
N VAL A 188 30.33 -5.22 -1.31
CA VAL A 188 31.05 -4.07 -1.81
C VAL A 188 32.56 -4.20 -1.52
N PHE A 189 32.95 -4.61 -0.32
CA PHE A 189 34.36 -4.79 0.05
C PHE A 189 35.04 -5.94 -0.69
N VAL A 190 34.31 -7.02 -0.95
CA VAL A 190 34.85 -8.20 -1.65
C VAL A 190 34.77 -8.04 -3.19
N GLY A 191 34.16 -6.95 -3.69
CA GLY A 191 34.00 -6.71 -5.12
C GLY A 191 33.05 -7.69 -5.84
N VAL A 192 32.24 -8.43 -5.07
CA VAL A 192 31.27 -9.39 -5.60
C VAL A 192 29.90 -8.72 -5.65
N LYS A 193 29.32 -8.59 -6.84
CA LYS A 193 27.92 -8.15 -6.96
C LYS A 193 27.02 -9.21 -6.35
N VAL A 194 26.13 -8.80 -5.45
CA VAL A 194 25.06 -9.67 -4.96
C VAL A 194 24.18 -9.99 -6.16
N LYS A 195 24.30 -11.22 -6.70
CA LYS A 195 23.45 -11.70 -7.80
C LYS A 195 22.25 -12.45 -7.23
N PHE A 196 21.09 -12.24 -7.85
CA PHE A 196 19.81 -12.92 -7.56
C PHE A 196 19.67 -14.16 -8.40
#